data_4494111e68647270039c59e50053f0c7
#
_entry.id   4494111e68647270039c59e50053f0c7
#
_cell.length_a   1.000
_cell.length_b   1.000
_cell.length_c   1.000
_cell.angle_alpha   90.00
_cell.angle_beta   90.00
_cell.angle_gamma   90.00
#
_symmetry.space_group_name_H-M   'P 1'
#
loop_
_entity.id
_entity.type
_entity.pdbx_description
1 polymer ?
#
loop_
_entity_poly.entity_id
_entity_poly.type
_entity_poly.pdbx_seq_one_letter_code
_entity_poly.pdbx_strand_id
1 'polypeptide(L)'
;MRKVSLVLALAIFALSACKESFKKGDEGIEYKIISSGNGEKVAYGQFMQMEIAQLYNDGKKDSLISDTRTSPQGPAFEVLDSANMPPAYFKILGQLKKGDSLVIRIMVDSAFKSAPQGIPAFFKKGNYLFTTAKVQNIFKTREQADSARNIAMAGAQEKQKVLDAAQITKDDKTLTEYFAKNNIQAVKAAKGTYVQIITPGTGASIDTSVVAKVNYTGKTMEGKTFDSNTDAAFNHVTPFLVNMTADPSLGQGVIPGWTDGMTLLNKGAKAKFYIPSALAYGSQGAGQDIKPNSILVFDIEVIDVLNKTQALAAADQERKMMEAMQKKYMDSMQKANPQPQQPGGPQ
;
A
#
# COMPACT_ATOMS: atom_id res chain seq x y z
N MET A 1 18.17 21.44 26.82
CA MET A 1 17.60 20.34 26.01
C MET A 1 16.37 20.89 25.28
N ARG A 2 16.53 21.36 24.05
CA ARG A 2 15.46 21.94 23.22
C ARG A 2 14.63 20.80 22.64
N LYS A 3 13.36 20.72 23.01
CA LYS A 3 12.36 19.85 22.38
C LYS A 3 12.21 20.30 20.93
N VAL A 4 12.76 19.55 19.99
CA VAL A 4 12.44 19.68 18.58
C VAL A 4 11.09 18.96 18.39
N SER A 5 10.01 19.70 18.63
CA SER A 5 8.70 19.30 18.13
C SER A 5 8.75 19.44 16.62
N LEU A 6 8.88 18.32 15.92
CA LEU A 6 8.64 18.24 14.48
C LEU A 6 7.15 18.49 14.28
N VAL A 7 6.77 19.76 14.23
CA VAL A 7 5.46 20.19 13.74
C VAL A 7 5.48 19.82 12.26
N LEU A 8 4.84 18.69 11.94
CA LEU A 8 4.38 18.38 10.60
C LEU A 8 3.43 19.52 10.26
N ALA A 9 3.99 20.62 9.70
CA ALA A 9 3.19 21.65 9.08
C ALA A 9 2.53 20.98 7.86
N LEU A 10 1.41 20.27 8.11
CA LEU A 10 0.37 20.16 7.15
C LEU A 10 0.09 21.62 6.77
N ALA A 11 0.59 22.05 5.63
CA ALA A 11 0.01 23.18 4.95
C ALA A 11 -1.41 22.72 4.54
N ILE A 12 -2.29 22.65 5.54
CA ILE A 12 -3.70 22.83 5.35
C ILE A 12 -3.74 24.22 4.74
N PHE A 13 -3.81 24.28 3.40
CA PHE A 13 -4.26 25.48 2.74
C PHE A 13 -5.60 25.78 3.40
N ALA A 14 -5.59 26.76 4.30
CA ALA A 14 -6.80 27.30 4.85
C ALA A 14 -7.65 27.69 3.63
N LEU A 15 -8.64 26.85 3.30
CA LEU A 15 -9.61 27.05 2.22
C LEU A 15 -10.40 28.36 2.40
N SER A 16 -10.15 29.08 3.51
CA SER A 16 -10.79 30.32 3.92
C SER A 16 -10.13 31.60 3.41
N ALA A 17 -8.92 31.57 2.81
CA ALA A 17 -8.15 32.80 2.54
C ALA A 17 -8.16 33.29 1.08
N CYS A 18 -8.80 32.60 0.12
CA CYS A 18 -8.90 33.07 -1.26
C CYS A 18 -10.35 33.15 -1.72
N LYS A 19 -10.78 34.34 -2.08
CA LYS A 19 -12.12 34.69 -2.65
C LYS A 19 -12.41 34.09 -4.04
N GLU A 20 -11.53 33.27 -4.60
CA GLU A 20 -11.76 32.67 -5.91
C GLU A 20 -12.66 31.43 -5.79
N SER A 21 -13.77 31.46 -6.53
CA SER A 21 -14.71 30.34 -6.63
C SER A 21 -14.15 29.18 -7.46
N PHE A 22 -14.57 27.97 -7.17
CA PHE A 22 -14.29 26.84 -8.04
C PHE A 22 -14.92 27.05 -9.41
N LYS A 23 -14.16 26.80 -10.47
CA LYS A 23 -14.67 26.74 -11.85
C LYS A 23 -15.24 25.36 -12.10
N LYS A 24 -16.32 25.29 -12.88
CA LYS A 24 -16.89 24.02 -13.33
C LYS A 24 -16.08 23.50 -14.53
N GLY A 25 -15.63 22.27 -14.44
CA GLY A 25 -15.07 21.50 -15.54
C GLY A 25 -16.06 20.46 -16.05
N ASP A 26 -15.59 19.61 -16.98
CA ASP A 26 -16.38 18.49 -17.49
C ASP A 26 -16.50 17.36 -16.44
N GLU A 27 -17.42 16.45 -16.62
CA GLU A 27 -17.59 15.21 -15.83
C GLU A 27 -17.83 15.42 -14.32
N GLY A 28 -18.39 16.58 -13.94
CA GLY A 28 -18.66 16.89 -12.53
C GLY A 28 -17.42 17.32 -11.75
N ILE A 29 -16.30 17.57 -12.42
CA ILE A 29 -15.09 18.12 -11.83
C ILE A 29 -15.29 19.61 -11.55
N GLU A 30 -14.90 20.04 -10.38
CA GLU A 30 -14.75 21.45 -10.05
C GLU A 30 -13.29 21.72 -9.69
N TYR A 31 -12.71 22.81 -10.19
CA TYR A 31 -11.30 23.08 -10.01
C TYR A 31 -10.99 24.55 -9.73
N LYS A 32 -9.83 24.77 -9.14
CA LYS A 32 -9.26 26.10 -8.87
C LYS A 32 -7.77 26.07 -9.13
N ILE A 33 -7.27 27.02 -9.89
CA ILE A 33 -5.83 27.24 -10.12
C ILE A 33 -5.41 28.46 -9.32
N ILE A 34 -4.42 28.28 -8.45
CA ILE A 34 -3.77 29.34 -7.68
C ILE A 34 -2.47 29.62 -8.41
N SER A 35 -2.45 30.75 -9.13
CA SER A 35 -1.30 31.09 -9.96
C SER A 35 -0.10 31.56 -9.13
N SER A 36 1.07 31.08 -9.51
CA SER A 36 2.35 31.52 -8.94
C SER A 36 2.89 32.82 -9.62
N GLY A 37 2.20 33.29 -10.67
CA GLY A 37 2.61 34.48 -11.44
C GLY A 37 3.26 34.12 -12.78
N ASN A 38 4.58 34.38 -12.93
CA ASN A 38 5.28 34.38 -14.24
C ASN A 38 5.94 33.03 -14.63
N GLY A 39 5.49 31.90 -14.11
CA GLY A 39 6.04 30.61 -14.50
C GLY A 39 5.80 30.24 -15.97
N GLU A 40 6.68 29.41 -16.55
CA GLU A 40 6.50 28.82 -17.87
C GLU A 40 5.21 28.02 -17.92
N LYS A 41 4.37 28.23 -18.96
CA LYS A 41 3.15 27.45 -19.17
C LYS A 41 3.49 26.11 -19.79
N VAL A 42 2.84 25.04 -19.31
CA VAL A 42 3.00 23.71 -19.91
C VAL A 42 2.43 23.69 -21.33
N ALA A 43 3.15 23.06 -22.25
CA ALA A 43 2.72 22.82 -23.62
C ALA A 43 2.45 21.32 -23.86
N TYR A 44 1.71 21.02 -24.94
CA TYR A 44 1.45 19.64 -25.36
C TYR A 44 2.75 18.84 -25.52
N GLY A 45 2.78 17.62 -25.03
CA GLY A 45 3.93 16.72 -25.06
C GLY A 45 5.00 17.00 -23.99
N GLN A 46 4.88 18.08 -23.23
CA GLN A 46 5.79 18.36 -22.11
C GLN A 46 5.40 17.61 -20.85
N PHE A 47 6.36 17.42 -19.95
CA PHE A 47 6.23 16.67 -18.71
C PHE A 47 6.21 17.63 -17.52
N MET A 48 5.25 17.41 -16.62
CA MET A 48 5.14 18.14 -15.36
C MET A 48 5.61 17.26 -14.21
N GLN A 49 6.51 17.75 -13.38
CA GLN A 49 6.80 17.20 -12.06
C GLN A 49 5.87 17.86 -11.05
N MET A 50 5.07 17.07 -10.36
CA MET A 50 4.06 17.59 -9.43
C MET A 50 4.12 16.92 -8.07
N GLU A 51 3.94 17.70 -7.01
CA GLU A 51 3.55 17.19 -5.70
C GLU A 51 2.03 17.09 -5.66
N ILE A 52 1.51 15.90 -5.40
CA ILE A 52 0.07 15.62 -5.40
C ILE A 52 -0.33 15.08 -4.03
N ALA A 53 -1.43 15.59 -3.47
CA ALA A 53 -2.08 14.98 -2.33
C ALA A 53 -3.56 14.75 -2.64
N GLN A 54 -4.07 13.62 -2.18
CA GLN A 54 -5.48 13.26 -2.28
C GLN A 54 -6.11 13.21 -0.88
N LEU A 55 -7.27 13.83 -0.75
CA LEU A 55 -8.00 13.92 0.49
C LEU A 55 -9.47 13.53 0.28
N TYR A 56 -10.05 12.96 1.32
CA TYR A 56 -11.49 12.74 1.41
C TYR A 56 -12.07 13.68 2.44
N ASN A 57 -13.09 14.43 2.06
CA ASN A 57 -13.84 15.30 2.96
C ASN A 57 -15.18 14.66 3.30
N ASP A 58 -15.42 14.37 4.57
CA ASP A 58 -16.64 13.74 5.07
C ASP A 58 -17.76 14.75 5.45
N GLY A 59 -17.58 16.01 5.05
CA GLY A 59 -18.44 17.13 5.41
C GLY A 59 -18.06 17.80 6.75
N LYS A 60 -17.15 17.21 7.52
CA LYS A 60 -16.68 17.73 8.80
C LYS A 60 -15.18 17.93 8.86
N LYS A 61 -14.42 17.02 8.24
CA LYS A 61 -12.94 17.05 8.23
C LYS A 61 -12.39 16.49 6.94
N ASP A 62 -11.16 16.89 6.65
CA ASP A 62 -10.35 16.30 5.59
C ASP A 62 -9.55 15.11 6.14
N SER A 63 -9.58 14.00 5.42
CA SER A 63 -8.76 12.81 5.71
C SER A 63 -7.79 12.60 4.56
N LEU A 64 -6.50 12.55 4.85
CA LEU A 64 -5.47 12.31 3.83
C LEU A 64 -5.56 10.86 3.33
N ILE A 65 -5.64 10.69 2.00
CA ILE A 65 -5.62 9.37 1.34
C ILE A 65 -4.21 9.06 0.86
N SER A 66 -3.58 10.00 0.16
CA SER A 66 -2.22 9.86 -0.36
C SER A 66 -1.52 11.20 -0.48
N ASP A 67 -0.17 11.19 -0.40
CA ASP A 67 0.66 12.38 -0.54
C ASP A 67 2.02 11.99 -1.12
N THR A 68 2.32 12.48 -2.30
CA THR A 68 3.60 12.20 -2.99
C THR A 68 4.81 12.77 -2.24
N ARG A 69 4.63 13.75 -1.36
CA ARG A 69 5.71 14.34 -0.53
C ARG A 69 6.23 13.37 0.53
N THR A 70 5.38 12.41 0.92
CA THR A 70 5.70 11.36 1.90
C THR A 70 5.79 9.97 1.28
N SER A 71 5.57 9.88 -0.05
CA SER A 71 5.67 8.63 -0.80
C SER A 71 7.14 8.28 -1.10
N PRO A 72 7.55 7.03 -0.94
CA PRO A 72 8.88 6.58 -1.38
C PRO A 72 9.08 6.64 -2.90
N GLN A 73 8.01 6.78 -3.69
CA GLN A 73 8.07 7.01 -5.14
C GLN A 73 8.39 8.48 -5.49
N GLY A 74 8.29 9.40 -4.51
CA GLY A 74 8.50 10.83 -4.73
C GLY A 74 7.37 11.50 -5.51
N PRO A 75 7.65 12.66 -6.16
CA PRO A 75 6.66 13.44 -6.89
C PRO A 75 6.14 12.70 -8.13
N ALA A 76 4.93 13.05 -8.57
CA ALA A 76 4.35 12.56 -9.81
C ALA A 76 4.99 13.23 -11.03
N PHE A 77 5.09 12.50 -12.14
CA PHE A 77 5.53 13.00 -13.44
C PHE A 77 4.46 12.68 -14.48
N GLU A 78 3.77 13.73 -14.94
CA GLU A 78 2.64 13.63 -15.86
C GLU A 78 2.98 14.30 -17.19
N VAL A 79 2.68 13.62 -18.31
CA VAL A 79 2.79 14.21 -19.64
C VAL A 79 1.47 14.87 -20.03
N LEU A 80 1.52 16.09 -20.57
CA LEU A 80 0.34 16.74 -21.13
C LEU A 80 0.06 16.18 -22.52
N ASP A 81 -0.72 15.09 -22.58
CA ASP A 81 -1.05 14.36 -23.81
C ASP A 81 -2.52 13.95 -23.82
N SER A 82 -3.27 14.44 -24.81
CA SER A 82 -4.69 14.15 -24.98
C SER A 82 -5.01 12.70 -25.33
N ALA A 83 -4.04 11.93 -25.83
CA ALA A 83 -4.24 10.51 -26.15
C ALA A 83 -4.21 9.61 -24.93
N ASN A 84 -3.47 10.03 -23.86
CA ASN A 84 -3.24 9.24 -22.66
C ASN A 84 -3.91 9.82 -21.40
N MET A 85 -4.72 10.88 -21.55
CA MET A 85 -5.31 11.60 -20.42
C MET A 85 -6.81 11.85 -20.68
N PRO A 86 -7.68 11.70 -19.67
CA PRO A 86 -9.10 12.07 -19.81
C PRO A 86 -9.25 13.54 -20.24
N PRO A 87 -10.16 13.85 -21.18
CA PRO A 87 -10.29 15.21 -21.76
C PRO A 87 -10.49 16.31 -20.72
N ALA A 88 -11.22 16.03 -19.62
CA ALA A 88 -11.43 16.98 -18.54
C ALA A 88 -10.11 17.39 -17.87
N TYR A 89 -9.25 16.42 -17.56
CA TYR A 89 -7.94 16.69 -16.95
C TYR A 89 -6.99 17.37 -17.92
N PHE A 90 -6.98 16.96 -19.20
CA PHE A 90 -6.17 17.60 -20.23
C PHE A 90 -6.43 19.11 -20.34
N LYS A 91 -7.72 19.50 -20.37
CA LYS A 91 -8.12 20.91 -20.41
C LYS A 91 -7.66 21.69 -19.18
N ILE A 92 -7.71 21.08 -17.99
CA ILE A 92 -7.33 21.72 -16.73
C ILE A 92 -5.81 21.85 -16.63
N LEU A 93 -5.07 20.75 -16.85
CA LEU A 93 -3.61 20.72 -16.71
C LEU A 93 -2.91 21.59 -17.76
N GLY A 94 -3.47 21.70 -18.96
CA GLY A 94 -2.97 22.59 -20.02
C GLY A 94 -3.06 24.09 -19.70
N GLN A 95 -3.71 24.50 -18.60
CA GLN A 95 -3.76 25.87 -18.12
C GLN A 95 -2.60 26.19 -17.16
N LEU A 96 -1.94 25.15 -16.61
CA LEU A 96 -0.97 25.30 -15.53
C LEU A 96 0.37 25.89 -16.01
N LYS A 97 1.03 26.58 -15.08
CA LYS A 97 2.39 27.09 -15.20
C LYS A 97 3.27 26.47 -14.12
N LYS A 98 4.58 26.50 -14.34
CA LYS A 98 5.53 26.15 -13.27
C LYS A 98 5.28 27.00 -12.02
N GLY A 99 5.18 26.34 -10.87
CA GLY A 99 4.91 26.96 -9.59
C GLY A 99 3.43 27.05 -9.21
N ASP A 100 2.49 26.91 -10.17
CA ASP A 100 1.06 26.96 -9.90
C ASP A 100 0.63 25.82 -8.98
N SER A 101 -0.41 26.09 -8.18
CA SER A 101 -1.12 25.07 -7.41
C SER A 101 -2.51 24.85 -8.01
N LEU A 102 -2.93 23.62 -8.08
CA LEU A 102 -4.22 23.18 -8.55
C LEU A 102 -4.98 22.50 -7.41
N VAL A 103 -6.24 22.82 -7.25
CA VAL A 103 -7.18 22.09 -6.40
C VAL A 103 -8.30 21.59 -7.27
N ILE A 104 -8.50 20.30 -7.32
CA ILE A 104 -9.65 19.65 -7.94
C ILE A 104 -10.52 19.09 -6.83
N ARG A 105 -11.85 19.20 -6.99
CA ARG A 105 -12.79 18.44 -6.19
C ARG A 105 -13.82 17.75 -7.09
N ILE A 106 -14.21 16.57 -6.68
CA ILE A 106 -15.24 15.78 -7.36
C ILE A 106 -16.10 15.08 -6.30
N MET A 107 -17.40 15.03 -6.50
CA MET A 107 -18.28 14.25 -5.62
C MET A 107 -17.98 12.75 -5.76
N VAL A 108 -18.03 12.02 -4.65
CA VAL A 108 -17.86 10.56 -4.65
C VAL A 108 -18.77 9.88 -5.66
N ASP A 109 -20.03 10.32 -5.75
CA ASP A 109 -21.00 9.80 -6.72
C ASP A 109 -20.54 9.97 -8.16
N SER A 110 -19.94 11.10 -8.49
CA SER A 110 -19.42 11.40 -9.83
C SER A 110 -18.14 10.64 -10.12
N ALA A 111 -17.23 10.54 -9.15
CA ALA A 111 -15.96 9.81 -9.29
C ALA A 111 -16.16 8.32 -9.54
N PHE A 112 -17.20 7.72 -8.96
CA PHE A 112 -17.51 6.30 -9.11
C PHE A 112 -18.73 6.03 -10.00
N LYS A 113 -19.13 6.98 -10.87
CA LYS A 113 -20.31 6.86 -11.72
C LYS A 113 -20.31 5.60 -12.60
N SER A 114 -19.17 5.22 -13.15
CA SER A 114 -19.01 4.03 -13.99
C SER A 114 -18.93 2.71 -13.21
N ALA A 115 -18.66 2.76 -11.89
CA ALA A 115 -18.54 1.58 -11.03
C ALA A 115 -19.13 1.86 -9.63
N PRO A 116 -20.43 2.12 -9.51
CA PRO A 116 -21.04 2.53 -8.24
C PRO A 116 -20.99 1.46 -7.14
N GLN A 117 -20.83 0.18 -7.52
CA GLN A 117 -20.64 -0.94 -6.58
C GLN A 117 -19.19 -1.05 -6.06
N GLY A 118 -18.24 -0.37 -6.72
CA GLY A 118 -16.83 -0.33 -6.32
C GLY A 118 -16.47 0.81 -5.35
N ILE A 119 -17.46 1.54 -4.82
CA ILE A 119 -17.20 2.61 -3.84
C ILE A 119 -16.71 1.95 -2.54
N PRO A 120 -15.46 2.22 -2.10
CA PRO A 120 -14.98 1.72 -0.81
C PRO A 120 -15.90 2.16 0.33
N ALA A 121 -16.13 1.27 1.31
CA ALA A 121 -17.12 1.48 2.39
C ALA A 121 -16.88 2.75 3.24
N PHE A 122 -15.65 3.26 3.27
CA PHE A 122 -15.33 4.49 4.00
C PHE A 122 -15.69 5.78 3.24
N PHE A 123 -15.93 5.71 1.92
CA PHE A 123 -16.43 6.85 1.15
C PHE A 123 -17.97 6.89 1.18
N LYS A 124 -18.52 8.04 1.44
CA LYS A 124 -19.98 8.25 1.46
C LYS A 124 -20.41 9.09 0.27
N LYS A 125 -21.52 8.73 -0.33
CA LYS A 125 -22.18 9.53 -1.36
C LYS A 125 -22.49 10.93 -0.85
N GLY A 126 -22.45 11.92 -1.73
CA GLY A 126 -22.64 13.33 -1.39
C GLY A 126 -21.42 14.05 -0.81
N ASN A 127 -20.36 13.31 -0.48
CA ASN A 127 -19.09 13.87 -0.01
C ASN A 127 -18.09 14.09 -1.16
N TYR A 128 -16.98 14.76 -0.88
CA TYR A 128 -16.01 15.16 -1.89
C TYR A 128 -14.67 14.44 -1.74
N LEU A 129 -14.09 14.08 -2.89
CA LEU A 129 -12.67 13.78 -3.05
C LEU A 129 -11.97 15.04 -3.54
N PHE A 130 -10.87 15.39 -2.90
CA PHE A 130 -10.02 16.49 -3.30
C PHE A 130 -8.69 15.95 -3.81
N THR A 131 -8.20 16.55 -4.90
CA THR A 131 -6.82 16.39 -5.36
C THR A 131 -6.17 17.76 -5.37
N THR A 132 -5.10 17.91 -4.60
CA THR A 132 -4.25 19.11 -4.67
C THR A 132 -2.98 18.75 -5.41
N ALA A 133 -2.53 19.62 -6.31
CA ALA A 133 -1.29 19.44 -7.06
C ALA A 133 -0.51 20.75 -7.09
N LYS A 134 0.83 20.69 -6.99
CA LYS A 134 1.73 21.82 -7.20
C LYS A 134 2.75 21.48 -8.27
N VAL A 135 2.81 22.28 -9.32
CA VAL A 135 3.78 22.11 -10.42
C VAL A 135 5.15 22.58 -9.95
N GLN A 136 6.06 21.65 -9.76
CA GLN A 136 7.43 21.93 -9.33
C GLN A 136 8.33 22.30 -10.51
N ASN A 137 8.23 21.50 -11.59
CA ASN A 137 9.03 21.71 -12.81
C ASN A 137 8.24 21.30 -14.05
N ILE A 138 8.70 21.82 -15.20
CA ILE A 138 8.24 21.42 -16.54
C ILE A 138 9.48 21.01 -17.35
N PHE A 139 9.40 19.88 -18.04
CA PHE A 139 10.48 19.34 -18.86
C PHE A 139 10.00 19.21 -20.30
N LYS A 140 10.87 19.56 -21.24
CA LYS A 140 10.55 19.57 -22.68
C LYS A 140 10.67 18.20 -23.32
N THR A 141 11.53 17.34 -22.77
CA THR A 141 11.76 15.99 -23.32
C THR A 141 11.58 14.91 -22.27
N ARG A 142 11.34 13.69 -22.74
CA ARG A 142 11.22 12.49 -21.90
C ARG A 142 12.51 12.23 -21.12
N GLU A 143 13.67 12.39 -21.75
CA GLU A 143 14.97 12.14 -21.12
C GLU A 143 15.21 13.07 -19.93
N GLN A 144 14.84 14.36 -20.06
CA GLN A 144 14.91 15.32 -18.96
C GLN A 144 13.98 14.90 -17.79
N ALA A 145 12.75 14.50 -18.12
CA ALA A 145 11.78 14.08 -17.12
C ALA A 145 12.21 12.77 -16.43
N ASP A 146 12.75 11.80 -17.16
CA ASP A 146 13.21 10.53 -16.62
C ASP A 146 14.45 10.70 -15.73
N SER A 147 15.40 11.57 -16.15
CA SER A 147 16.54 11.93 -15.30
C SER A 147 16.10 12.59 -14.00
N ALA A 148 15.18 13.56 -14.08
CA ALA A 148 14.64 14.23 -12.88
C ALA A 148 13.84 13.27 -11.98
N ARG A 149 13.08 12.34 -12.57
CA ARG A 149 12.35 11.29 -11.85
C ARG A 149 13.30 10.39 -11.06
N ASN A 150 14.38 9.92 -11.69
CA ASN A 150 15.37 9.07 -11.04
C ASN A 150 16.03 9.77 -9.85
N ILE A 151 16.39 11.03 -10.01
CA ILE A 151 16.96 11.85 -8.91
C ILE A 151 15.94 12.02 -7.77
N ALA A 152 14.71 12.35 -8.11
CA ALA A 152 13.65 12.55 -7.12
C ALA A 152 13.32 11.25 -6.35
N MET A 153 13.24 10.12 -7.06
CA MET A 153 13.03 8.80 -6.46
C MET A 153 14.17 8.41 -5.51
N ALA A 154 15.43 8.59 -5.94
CA ALA A 154 16.58 8.32 -5.08
C ALA A 154 16.56 9.18 -3.81
N GLY A 155 16.25 10.46 -3.94
CA GLY A 155 16.10 11.37 -2.79
C GLY A 155 14.94 10.99 -1.85
N ALA A 156 13.80 10.57 -2.40
CA ALA A 156 12.65 10.10 -1.62
C ALA A 156 12.97 8.81 -0.87
N GLN A 157 13.66 7.86 -1.51
CA GLN A 157 14.08 6.61 -0.89
C GLN A 157 15.08 6.84 0.25
N GLU A 158 16.05 7.75 0.06
CA GLU A 158 17.01 8.06 1.11
C GLU A 158 16.32 8.73 2.32
N LYS A 159 15.43 9.68 2.06
CA LYS A 159 14.59 10.28 3.11
C LYS A 159 13.77 9.21 3.85
N GLN A 160 13.17 8.26 3.11
CA GLN A 160 12.40 7.17 3.70
C GLN A 160 13.26 6.28 4.59
N LYS A 161 14.47 5.91 4.17
CA LYS A 161 15.40 5.13 5.01
C LYS A 161 15.70 5.81 6.35
N VAL A 162 15.90 7.15 6.33
CA VAL A 162 16.13 7.92 7.57
C VAL A 162 14.90 7.88 8.48
N LEU A 163 13.71 8.04 7.91
CA LEU A 163 12.45 7.97 8.68
C LEU A 163 12.22 6.56 9.24
N ASP A 164 12.48 5.53 8.46
CA ASP A 164 12.34 4.14 8.87
C ASP A 164 13.31 3.79 10.01
N ALA A 165 14.57 4.22 9.92
CA ALA A 165 15.56 4.02 10.98
C ALA A 165 15.13 4.70 12.29
N ALA A 166 14.62 5.93 12.20
CA ALA A 166 14.09 6.65 13.37
C ALA A 166 12.86 5.95 13.96
N GLN A 167 11.96 5.43 13.10
CA GLN A 167 10.78 4.69 13.54
C GLN A 167 11.16 3.34 14.16
N ILE A 168 12.11 2.60 13.58
CA ILE A 168 12.64 1.36 14.18
C ILE A 168 13.16 1.61 15.59
N THR A 169 13.93 2.70 15.79
CA THR A 169 14.44 3.06 17.12
C THR A 169 13.31 3.32 18.12
N LYS A 170 12.23 3.97 17.69
CA LYS A 170 11.06 4.23 18.52
C LYS A 170 10.31 2.95 18.87
N ASP A 171 10.10 2.10 17.86
CA ASP A 171 9.41 0.82 18.03
C ASP A 171 10.24 -0.14 18.92
N ASP A 172 11.57 -0.14 18.77
CA ASP A 172 12.50 -0.89 19.59
C ASP A 172 12.36 -0.55 21.08
N LYS A 173 12.29 0.74 21.41
CA LYS A 173 12.03 1.20 22.77
C LYS A 173 10.67 0.69 23.28
N THR A 174 9.62 0.79 22.48
CA THR A 174 8.27 0.33 22.83
C THR A 174 8.26 -1.18 23.09
N LEU A 175 8.94 -1.96 22.23
CA LEU A 175 9.02 -3.41 22.35
C LEU A 175 9.83 -3.84 23.57
N THR A 176 10.98 -3.22 23.83
CA THR A 176 11.80 -3.56 25.02
C THR A 176 11.08 -3.26 26.32
N GLU A 177 10.35 -2.13 26.42
CA GLU A 177 9.49 -1.84 27.57
C GLU A 177 8.35 -2.85 27.70
N TYR A 178 7.73 -3.25 26.60
CA TYR A 178 6.68 -4.27 26.59
C TYR A 178 7.20 -5.64 27.05
N PHE A 179 8.37 -6.06 26.58
CA PHE A 179 8.99 -7.32 26.97
C PHE A 179 9.35 -7.35 28.47
N ALA A 180 9.92 -6.26 28.98
CA ALA A 180 10.22 -6.15 30.40
C ALA A 180 8.96 -6.27 31.27
N LYS A 181 7.88 -5.58 30.88
CA LYS A 181 6.61 -5.61 31.60
C LYS A 181 5.93 -6.99 31.60
N ASN A 182 6.10 -7.75 30.52
CA ASN A 182 5.40 -9.04 30.32
C ASN A 182 6.30 -10.26 30.51
N ASN A 183 7.54 -10.10 30.98
CA ASN A 183 8.54 -11.15 31.14
C ASN A 183 8.78 -11.97 29.86
N ILE A 184 8.83 -11.29 28.71
CA ILE A 184 9.05 -11.91 27.40
C ILE A 184 10.56 -11.95 27.12
N GLN A 185 11.03 -13.15 26.77
CA GLN A 185 12.40 -13.39 26.28
C GLN A 185 12.36 -13.48 24.76
N ALA A 186 12.88 -12.48 24.06
CA ALA A 186 12.92 -12.46 22.61
C ALA A 186 14.33 -12.14 22.11
N VAL A 187 14.74 -12.80 21.02
CA VAL A 187 16.02 -12.56 20.34
C VAL A 187 15.78 -11.58 19.21
N LYS A 188 16.62 -10.55 19.09
CA LYS A 188 16.54 -9.58 18.01
C LYS A 188 17.27 -10.10 16.78
N ALA A 189 16.57 -10.22 15.65
CA ALA A 189 17.12 -10.57 14.35
C ALA A 189 17.90 -9.40 13.74
N ALA A 190 18.61 -9.65 12.64
CA ALA A 190 19.61 -8.72 12.08
C ALA A 190 19.02 -7.35 11.64
N LYS A 191 17.77 -7.31 11.13
CA LYS A 191 17.11 -6.08 10.70
C LYS A 191 16.25 -5.44 11.78
N GLY A 192 15.99 -6.13 12.90
CA GLY A 192 15.27 -5.57 14.04
C GLY A 192 13.99 -6.28 14.45
N THR A 193 13.58 -7.34 13.77
CA THR A 193 12.48 -8.19 14.23
C THR A 193 12.87 -8.91 15.52
N TYR A 194 11.99 -8.91 16.51
CA TYR A 194 12.16 -9.70 17.72
C TYR A 194 11.42 -11.02 17.61
N VAL A 195 12.12 -12.11 17.96
CA VAL A 195 11.61 -13.48 17.88
C VAL A 195 11.62 -14.12 19.26
N GLN A 196 10.45 -14.41 19.79
CA GLN A 196 10.27 -15.25 20.96
C GLN A 196 10.06 -16.70 20.50
N ILE A 197 11.05 -17.56 20.71
CA ILE A 197 10.94 -18.99 20.38
C ILE A 197 10.12 -19.66 21.49
N ILE A 198 8.96 -20.20 21.12
CA ILE A 198 8.07 -20.93 22.03
C ILE A 198 8.42 -22.41 22.04
N THR A 199 8.67 -22.98 20.86
CA THR A 199 9.16 -24.34 20.70
C THR A 199 10.29 -24.31 19.69
N PRO A 200 11.51 -24.72 20.04
CA PRO A 200 12.60 -24.79 19.08
C PRO A 200 12.33 -25.88 18.04
N GLY A 201 12.60 -25.57 16.77
CA GLY A 201 12.61 -26.57 15.71
C GLY A 201 13.88 -27.43 15.77
N THR A 202 13.77 -28.65 15.27
CA THR A 202 14.89 -29.60 15.21
C THR A 202 15.29 -29.98 13.78
N GLY A 203 14.51 -29.51 12.77
CA GLY A 203 14.75 -29.81 11.36
C GLY A 203 15.69 -28.83 10.67
N ALA A 204 15.57 -28.76 9.34
CA ALA A 204 16.39 -27.87 8.52
C ALA A 204 16.22 -26.40 8.91
N SER A 205 17.33 -25.66 8.89
CA SER A 205 17.34 -24.21 9.11
C SER A 205 16.76 -23.46 7.92
N ILE A 206 16.27 -22.26 8.18
CA ILE A 206 15.70 -21.38 7.17
C ILE A 206 16.74 -20.32 6.79
N ASP A 207 17.11 -20.29 5.52
CA ASP A 207 17.99 -19.28 4.93
C ASP A 207 17.41 -18.71 3.63
N THR A 208 18.17 -17.92 2.90
CA THR A 208 17.74 -17.27 1.66
C THR A 208 17.68 -18.19 0.43
N SER A 209 17.87 -19.49 0.59
CA SER A 209 17.83 -20.48 -0.50
C SER A 209 16.57 -21.35 -0.50
N VAL A 210 15.69 -21.18 0.50
CA VAL A 210 14.55 -22.06 0.75
C VAL A 210 13.21 -21.32 0.70
N VAL A 211 12.13 -22.09 0.64
CA VAL A 211 10.76 -21.63 0.89
C VAL A 211 10.26 -22.30 2.16
N ALA A 212 9.83 -21.51 3.13
CA ALA A 212 9.27 -22.06 4.36
C ALA A 212 7.75 -22.21 4.22
N LYS A 213 7.21 -23.36 4.64
CA LYS A 213 5.76 -23.60 4.73
C LYS A 213 5.33 -23.38 6.17
N VAL A 214 4.39 -22.45 6.39
CA VAL A 214 4.02 -22.01 7.75
C VAL A 214 2.52 -21.94 7.97
N ASN A 215 2.13 -22.12 9.23
CA ASN A 215 0.87 -21.59 9.77
C ASN A 215 1.16 -20.27 10.50
N TYR A 216 0.19 -19.34 10.46
CA TYR A 216 0.35 -18.07 11.14
C TYR A 216 -0.96 -17.45 11.59
N THR A 217 -0.85 -16.53 12.55
CA THR A 217 -1.90 -15.58 12.93
C THR A 217 -1.27 -14.22 13.19
N GLY A 218 -1.68 -13.21 12.42
CA GLY A 218 -1.23 -11.83 12.53
C GLY A 218 -2.16 -10.99 13.40
N LYS A 219 -1.56 -10.23 14.35
CA LYS A 219 -2.26 -9.38 15.30
C LYS A 219 -1.59 -8.00 15.41
N THR A 220 -2.38 -6.98 15.76
CA THR A 220 -1.81 -5.72 16.26
C THR A 220 -1.28 -5.90 17.69
N MET A 221 -0.51 -4.94 18.19
CA MET A 221 -0.03 -4.96 19.59
C MET A 221 -1.18 -4.96 20.62
N GLU A 222 -2.35 -4.44 20.25
CA GLU A 222 -3.56 -4.45 21.06
C GLU A 222 -4.27 -5.81 21.06
N GLY A 223 -3.78 -6.77 20.27
CA GLY A 223 -4.31 -8.14 20.21
C GLY A 223 -5.41 -8.36 19.17
N LYS A 224 -5.75 -7.35 18.34
CA LYS A 224 -6.72 -7.52 17.25
C LYS A 224 -6.11 -8.37 16.14
N THR A 225 -6.72 -9.52 15.86
CA THR A 225 -6.36 -10.35 14.70
C THR A 225 -6.80 -9.65 13.41
N PHE A 226 -5.89 -9.53 12.45
CA PHE A 226 -6.17 -8.95 11.14
C PHE A 226 -5.99 -9.96 10.00
N ASP A 227 -5.29 -11.07 10.24
CA ASP A 227 -5.07 -12.12 9.26
C ASP A 227 -4.67 -13.46 9.91
N SER A 228 -5.09 -14.59 9.33
CA SER A 228 -4.74 -15.93 9.83
C SER A 228 -5.01 -17.00 8.79
N ASN A 229 -4.11 -17.97 8.64
CA ASN A 229 -4.37 -19.17 7.86
C ASN A 229 -4.75 -20.39 8.71
N THR A 230 -5.06 -20.19 9.98
CA THR A 230 -5.55 -21.22 10.90
C THR A 230 -6.99 -20.95 11.37
N ASP A 231 -7.54 -19.78 11.06
CA ASP A 231 -8.90 -19.39 11.40
C ASP A 231 -9.76 -19.28 10.13
N ALA A 232 -10.83 -20.07 10.07
CA ALA A 232 -11.75 -20.14 8.93
C ALA A 232 -12.43 -18.80 8.61
N ALA A 233 -12.49 -17.86 9.56
CA ALA A 233 -13.05 -16.54 9.35
C ALA A 233 -12.29 -15.71 8.28
N PHE A 234 -11.02 -16.04 8.01
CA PHE A 234 -10.20 -15.38 7.01
C PHE A 234 -10.22 -16.04 5.62
N ASN A 235 -10.98 -17.13 5.43
CA ASN A 235 -11.22 -17.81 4.14
C ASN A 235 -9.97 -18.32 3.39
N HIS A 236 -8.84 -18.54 4.06
CA HIS A 236 -7.62 -19.11 3.46
C HIS A 236 -6.87 -20.04 4.43
N VAL A 237 -7.53 -21.08 4.90
CA VAL A 237 -7.01 -22.07 5.87
C VAL A 237 -6.03 -23.07 5.25
N THR A 238 -5.10 -22.60 4.43
CA THR A 238 -4.03 -23.42 3.86
C THR A 238 -2.66 -22.93 4.37
N PRO A 239 -1.69 -23.82 4.60
CA PRO A 239 -0.35 -23.40 5.00
C PRO A 239 0.27 -22.46 3.96
N PHE A 240 0.84 -21.37 4.41
CA PHE A 240 1.38 -20.30 3.57
C PHE A 240 2.84 -20.57 3.18
N LEU A 241 3.20 -20.30 1.92
CA LEU A 241 4.56 -20.44 1.40
C LEU A 241 5.31 -19.12 1.50
N VAL A 242 6.25 -19.03 2.44
CA VAL A 242 7.13 -17.87 2.63
C VAL A 242 8.34 -18.03 1.72
N ASN A 243 8.39 -17.27 0.66
CA ASN A 243 9.53 -17.26 -0.25
C ASN A 243 10.69 -16.47 0.38
N MET A 244 11.72 -17.18 0.82
CA MET A 244 12.94 -16.59 1.37
C MET A 244 13.96 -16.24 0.28
N THR A 245 13.73 -16.70 -0.96
CA THR A 245 14.67 -16.53 -2.08
C THR A 245 14.44 -15.23 -2.83
N ALA A 246 15.34 -14.88 -3.75
CA ALA A 246 15.16 -13.79 -4.70
C ALA A 246 14.38 -14.20 -5.96
N ASP A 247 13.95 -15.47 -6.08
CA ASP A 247 13.26 -16.00 -7.26
C ASP A 247 11.74 -15.76 -7.16
N PRO A 248 11.17 -14.82 -7.94
CA PRO A 248 9.76 -14.50 -7.86
C PRO A 248 8.83 -15.64 -8.34
N SER A 249 9.37 -16.67 -9.02
CA SER A 249 8.58 -17.83 -9.45
C SER A 249 8.17 -18.74 -8.29
N LEU A 250 8.80 -18.60 -7.12
CA LEU A 250 8.56 -19.41 -5.92
C LEU A 250 7.52 -18.81 -4.96
N GLY A 251 6.78 -17.81 -5.40
CA GLY A 251 5.71 -17.18 -4.63
C GLY A 251 5.94 -15.68 -4.39
N GLN A 252 4.98 -15.06 -3.73
CA GLN A 252 5.04 -13.64 -3.40
C GLN A 252 5.99 -13.38 -2.23
N GLY A 253 6.63 -12.22 -2.25
CA GLY A 253 7.40 -11.75 -1.11
C GLY A 253 6.49 -11.43 0.08
N VAL A 254 7.07 -11.52 1.27
CA VAL A 254 6.44 -11.12 2.53
C VAL A 254 7.05 -9.81 3.04
N ILE A 255 6.44 -9.22 4.08
CA ILE A 255 7.01 -8.03 4.73
C ILE A 255 8.44 -8.34 5.25
N PRO A 256 9.36 -7.34 5.21
CA PRO A 256 10.77 -7.54 5.58
C PRO A 256 10.99 -8.16 6.96
N GLY A 257 10.10 -7.87 7.92
CA GLY A 257 10.17 -8.43 9.26
C GLY A 257 9.97 -9.95 9.31
N TRP A 258 9.23 -10.52 8.38
CA TRP A 258 9.09 -11.98 8.27
C TRP A 258 10.40 -12.62 7.82
N THR A 259 10.96 -12.15 6.70
CA THR A 259 12.23 -12.71 6.20
C THR A 259 13.36 -12.55 7.20
N ASP A 260 13.37 -11.47 7.99
CA ASP A 260 14.33 -11.24 9.05
C ASP A 260 14.18 -12.26 10.21
N GLY A 261 12.97 -12.40 10.75
CA GLY A 261 12.70 -13.29 11.88
C GLY A 261 12.81 -14.78 11.52
N MET A 262 12.42 -15.16 10.29
CA MET A 262 12.48 -16.56 9.83
C MET A 262 13.89 -17.15 9.84
N THR A 263 14.94 -16.33 9.67
CA THR A 263 16.34 -16.78 9.72
C THR A 263 16.77 -17.34 11.08
N LEU A 264 15.99 -17.09 12.13
CA LEU A 264 16.25 -17.62 13.47
C LEU A 264 15.50 -18.94 13.74
N LEU A 265 14.75 -19.45 12.75
CA LEU A 265 13.90 -20.63 12.92
C LEU A 265 14.38 -21.83 12.12
N ASN A 266 13.93 -22.98 12.56
CA ASN A 266 14.11 -24.27 11.89
C ASN A 266 12.73 -24.92 11.65
N LYS A 267 12.67 -25.93 10.78
CA LYS A 267 11.49 -26.78 10.62
C LYS A 267 11.02 -27.32 11.97
N GLY A 268 9.73 -27.20 12.23
CA GLY A 268 9.07 -27.61 13.48
C GLY A 268 9.07 -26.53 14.57
N ALA A 269 9.68 -25.36 14.35
CA ALA A 269 9.66 -24.28 15.32
C ALA A 269 8.28 -23.65 15.45
N LYS A 270 7.96 -23.24 16.69
CA LYS A 270 6.83 -22.30 16.97
C LYS A 270 7.43 -21.05 17.61
N ALA A 271 7.07 -19.91 17.08
CA ALA A 271 7.60 -18.64 17.54
C ALA A 271 6.57 -17.51 17.47
N LYS A 272 6.82 -16.48 18.23
CA LYS A 272 6.09 -15.21 18.12
C LYS A 272 7.04 -14.13 17.64
N PHE A 273 6.68 -13.50 16.52
CA PHE A 273 7.41 -12.37 15.97
C PHE A 273 6.80 -11.07 16.45
N TYR A 274 7.63 -10.13 16.87
CA TYR A 274 7.27 -8.75 17.14
C TYR A 274 8.02 -7.89 16.12
N ILE A 275 7.30 -7.34 15.16
CA ILE A 275 7.86 -6.71 13.98
C ILE A 275 7.70 -5.20 14.10
N PRO A 276 8.81 -4.43 14.16
CA PRO A 276 8.77 -2.97 14.08
C PRO A 276 8.00 -2.51 12.83
N SER A 277 7.27 -1.44 12.96
CA SER A 277 6.36 -0.97 11.90
C SER A 277 7.04 -0.72 10.55
N ALA A 278 8.28 -0.21 10.55
CA ALA A 278 9.05 0.01 9.33
C ALA A 278 9.47 -1.28 8.60
N LEU A 279 9.49 -2.42 9.31
CA LEU A 279 9.70 -3.75 8.72
C LEU A 279 8.39 -4.45 8.35
N ALA A 280 7.25 -3.76 8.49
CA ALA A 280 5.91 -4.20 8.15
C ALA A 280 5.28 -3.26 7.11
N TYR A 281 4.26 -2.51 7.48
CA TYR A 281 3.53 -1.60 6.58
C TYR A 281 3.88 -0.12 6.76
N GLY A 282 4.82 0.20 7.65
CA GLY A 282 5.39 1.54 7.83
C GLY A 282 4.36 2.62 8.11
N SER A 283 4.67 3.81 7.61
CA SER A 283 3.83 5.00 7.75
C SER A 283 2.52 4.96 6.93
N GLN A 284 2.35 3.97 6.05
CA GLN A 284 1.13 3.82 5.25
C GLN A 284 0.06 3.01 5.99
N GLY A 285 0.47 2.05 6.82
CA GLY A 285 -0.45 1.05 7.36
C GLY A 285 -1.02 0.14 6.27
N ALA A 286 -2.05 -0.64 6.58
CA ALA A 286 -2.73 -1.50 5.61
C ALA A 286 -4.20 -1.72 5.97
N GLY A 287 -5.08 -1.57 4.99
CA GLY A 287 -6.53 -1.76 5.18
C GLY A 287 -7.10 -0.86 6.27
N GLN A 288 -8.10 -1.37 6.99
CA GLN A 288 -8.74 -0.66 8.12
C GLN A 288 -8.13 -1.04 9.47
N ASP A 289 -7.43 -2.16 9.54
CA ASP A 289 -7.01 -2.79 10.79
C ASP A 289 -5.58 -2.43 11.18
N ILE A 290 -4.70 -2.19 10.21
CA ILE A 290 -3.31 -1.85 10.46
C ILE A 290 -3.10 -0.36 10.24
N LYS A 291 -3.05 0.39 11.34
CA LYS A 291 -2.83 1.83 11.33
C LYS A 291 -1.39 2.18 10.92
N PRO A 292 -1.13 3.43 10.45
CA PRO A 292 0.22 3.92 10.26
C PRO A 292 1.12 3.68 11.47
N ASN A 293 2.33 3.20 11.22
CA ASN A 293 3.35 2.90 12.23
C ASN A 293 2.91 1.87 13.30
N SER A 294 2.07 0.91 12.91
CA SER A 294 1.68 -0.20 13.80
C SER A 294 2.77 -1.25 13.88
N ILE A 295 3.22 -1.57 15.09
CA ILE A 295 3.99 -2.77 15.39
C ILE A 295 3.05 -3.97 15.22
N LEU A 296 3.53 -5.02 14.57
CA LEU A 296 2.74 -6.24 14.35
C LEU A 296 3.28 -7.42 15.14
N VAL A 297 2.38 -8.29 15.54
CA VAL A 297 2.70 -9.53 16.25
C VAL A 297 2.19 -10.71 15.43
N PHE A 298 3.06 -11.68 15.14
CA PHE A 298 2.67 -12.90 14.44
C PHE A 298 3.00 -14.12 15.28
N ASP A 299 2.01 -14.97 15.50
CA ASP A 299 2.22 -16.34 15.93
C ASP A 299 2.56 -17.16 14.67
N ILE A 300 3.69 -17.84 14.65
CA ILE A 300 4.20 -18.59 13.48
C ILE A 300 4.55 -20.02 13.90
N GLU A 301 4.12 -20.99 13.08
CA GLU A 301 4.53 -22.40 13.17
C GLU A 301 5.15 -22.83 11.84
N VAL A 302 6.40 -23.26 11.86
CA VAL A 302 7.13 -23.75 10.67
C VAL A 302 6.79 -25.21 10.46
N ILE A 303 5.97 -25.51 9.45
CA ILE A 303 5.53 -26.87 9.12
C ILE A 303 6.59 -27.58 8.30
N ASP A 304 7.16 -26.91 7.31
CA ASP A 304 8.16 -27.49 6.43
C ASP A 304 9.14 -26.45 5.89
N VAL A 305 10.31 -26.93 5.42
CA VAL A 305 11.34 -26.14 4.75
C VAL A 305 11.61 -26.82 3.41
N LEU A 306 11.31 -26.14 2.33
CA LEU A 306 11.29 -26.68 0.97
C LEU A 306 12.45 -26.14 0.15
N ASN A 307 13.13 -26.99 -0.57
CA ASN A 307 14.05 -26.56 -1.63
C ASN A 307 13.25 -26.08 -2.87
N LYS A 308 13.93 -25.50 -3.85
CA LYS A 308 13.30 -24.94 -5.07
C LYS A 308 12.38 -25.94 -5.76
N THR A 309 12.80 -27.18 -5.97
CA THR A 309 12.02 -28.21 -6.67
C THR A 309 10.73 -28.56 -5.88
N GLN A 310 10.88 -28.72 -4.58
CA GLN A 310 9.74 -29.01 -3.70
C GLN A 310 8.77 -27.82 -3.62
N ALA A 311 9.30 -26.58 -3.59
CA ALA A 311 8.46 -25.37 -3.57
C ALA A 311 7.66 -25.20 -4.86
N LEU A 312 8.26 -25.44 -6.03
CA LEU A 312 7.55 -25.42 -7.32
C LEU A 312 6.45 -26.47 -7.39
N ALA A 313 6.73 -27.68 -6.90
CA ALA A 313 5.71 -28.76 -6.85
C ALA A 313 4.55 -28.40 -5.90
N ALA A 314 4.85 -27.80 -4.74
CA ALA A 314 3.83 -27.36 -3.79
C ALA A 314 2.95 -26.24 -4.37
N ALA A 315 3.57 -25.24 -5.03
CA ALA A 315 2.85 -24.14 -5.68
C ALA A 315 1.96 -24.65 -6.85
N ASP A 316 2.43 -25.60 -7.64
CA ASP A 316 1.62 -26.22 -8.72
C ASP A 316 0.42 -26.99 -8.16
N GLN A 317 0.62 -27.70 -7.07
CA GLN A 317 -0.45 -28.43 -6.39
C GLN A 317 -1.52 -27.46 -5.83
N GLU A 318 -1.09 -26.36 -5.20
CA GLU A 318 -2.00 -25.34 -4.68
C GLU A 318 -2.79 -24.67 -5.82
N ARG A 319 -2.13 -24.30 -6.91
CA ARG A 319 -2.78 -23.75 -8.11
C ARG A 319 -3.86 -24.70 -8.65
N LYS A 320 -3.55 -25.99 -8.82
CA LYS A 320 -4.52 -27.00 -9.29
C LYS A 320 -5.69 -27.14 -8.34
N MET A 321 -5.47 -27.07 -7.04
CA MET A 321 -6.52 -27.11 -6.05
C MET A 321 -7.45 -25.88 -6.14
N MET A 322 -6.88 -24.69 -6.30
CA MET A 322 -7.65 -23.45 -6.48
C MET A 322 -8.47 -23.48 -7.77
N GLU A 323 -7.90 -23.92 -8.88
CA GLU A 323 -8.60 -24.09 -10.17
C GLU A 323 -9.77 -25.07 -10.04
N ALA A 324 -9.58 -26.17 -9.32
CA ALA A 324 -10.64 -27.16 -9.07
C ALA A 324 -11.76 -26.60 -8.16
N MET A 325 -11.40 -25.81 -7.16
CA MET A 325 -12.39 -25.14 -6.30
C MET A 325 -13.17 -24.06 -7.08
N GLN A 326 -12.48 -23.26 -7.87
CA GLN A 326 -13.11 -22.24 -8.72
C GLN A 326 -14.07 -22.87 -9.72
N LYS A 327 -13.68 -23.98 -10.37
CA LYS A 327 -14.55 -24.74 -11.26
C LYS A 327 -15.80 -25.25 -10.54
N LYS A 328 -15.65 -25.86 -9.36
CA LYS A 328 -16.79 -26.31 -8.57
C LYS A 328 -17.74 -25.15 -8.19
N TYR A 329 -17.19 -24.00 -7.83
CA TYR A 329 -17.97 -22.81 -7.53
C TYR A 329 -18.75 -22.32 -8.76
N MET A 330 -18.09 -22.22 -9.91
CA MET A 330 -18.74 -21.84 -11.20
C MET A 330 -19.84 -22.84 -11.59
N ASP A 331 -19.56 -24.13 -11.50
CA ASP A 331 -20.55 -25.19 -11.80
C ASP A 331 -21.77 -25.12 -10.85
N SER A 332 -21.54 -24.77 -9.57
CA SER A 332 -22.61 -24.58 -8.60
C SER A 332 -23.48 -23.35 -8.90
N MET A 333 -22.84 -22.24 -9.30
CA MET A 333 -23.54 -21.01 -9.70
C MET A 333 -24.36 -21.21 -10.99
N GLN A 334 -23.82 -21.96 -11.95
CA GLN A 334 -24.51 -22.28 -13.21
C GLN A 334 -25.72 -23.17 -12.98
N LYS A 335 -25.64 -24.12 -12.03
CA LYS A 335 -26.76 -24.95 -11.61
C LYS A 335 -27.83 -24.16 -10.84
N ALA A 336 -27.40 -23.15 -10.04
CA ALA A 336 -28.32 -22.31 -9.28
C ALA A 336 -29.05 -21.28 -10.16
N ASN A 337 -28.50 -20.90 -11.31
CA ASN A 337 -29.11 -19.95 -12.24
C ASN A 337 -29.03 -20.46 -13.69
N PRO A 338 -29.84 -21.50 -14.06
CA PRO A 338 -29.87 -22.00 -15.42
C PRO A 338 -30.34 -20.92 -16.37
N GLN A 339 -29.48 -20.52 -17.34
CA GLN A 339 -29.90 -19.61 -18.41
C GLN A 339 -31.09 -20.23 -19.17
N PRO A 340 -32.14 -19.44 -19.44
CA PRO A 340 -33.24 -19.92 -20.30
C PRO A 340 -32.67 -20.30 -21.66
N GLN A 341 -32.88 -21.57 -22.08
CA GLN A 341 -32.62 -22.00 -23.45
C GLN A 341 -33.44 -21.11 -24.39
N GLN A 342 -32.78 -20.39 -25.29
CA GLN A 342 -33.49 -19.69 -26.37
C GLN A 342 -34.29 -20.74 -27.17
N PRO A 343 -35.60 -20.53 -27.38
CA PRO A 343 -36.36 -21.41 -28.25
C PRO A 343 -35.79 -21.32 -29.65
N GLY A 344 -35.46 -22.47 -30.23
CA GLY A 344 -35.01 -22.55 -31.61
C GLY A 344 -36.01 -21.88 -32.54
N GLY A 345 -35.52 -20.97 -33.40
CA GLY A 345 -36.33 -20.36 -34.42
C GLY A 345 -36.82 -21.44 -35.43
N PRO A 346 -38.01 -21.24 -36.00
CA PRO A 346 -38.54 -22.19 -37.00
C PRO A 346 -37.67 -22.22 -38.26
N GLN A 347 -37.50 -23.44 -38.81
CA GLN A 347 -36.91 -23.69 -40.11
C GLN A 347 -37.81 -23.17 -41.24
#